data_fba00536c24a754a64005f0c990bba90
#
_entry.id   fba00536c24a754a64005f0c990bba90
#
_cell.length_a   1.000
_cell.length_b   1.000
_cell.length_c   1.000
_cell.angle_alpha   90.00
_cell.angle_beta   90.00
_cell.angle_gamma   90.00
#
_symmetry.space_group_name_H-M   'P 1'
#
loop_
_entity.id
_entity.type
_entity.pdbx_description
1 polymer ?
#
loop_
_entity_poly.entity_id
_entity_poly.type
_entity_poly.pdbx_seq_one_letter_code
_entity_poly.pdbx_strand_id
1 'polypeptide(L)'
;MKKILVVTLILLAGATRAPAQQNIGRILSIVGDVDITSISGGAKFVPQVGAMITDDHRIRTGGRSYVEVLLNDGSKLFIREVTVVNLSGLKMIEADPPTRIQVVTGKLRITMKKTFRSRSLLLRTPTAVAGVRGTDFGVVVGRLETKLVVFEGEVEVASSNQDVIKAYMVKEREEVSVKKDEPPTAPRVVPNEILNSWFDYYEVDQRSRIIIRNKGDEGLLDGILRKKDF
;
A
#
# COMPACT_ATOMS: atom_id res chain seq x y z
N MET A 1 -51.55 -52.15 -19.19
CA MET A 1 -50.93 -50.93 -19.73
C MET A 1 -50.22 -50.24 -18.58
N LYS A 2 -48.87 -50.43 -18.44
CA LYS A 2 -48.05 -49.82 -17.36
C LYS A 2 -47.47 -48.50 -17.89
N LYS A 3 -47.85 -47.39 -17.24
CA LYS A 3 -47.27 -46.04 -17.54
C LYS A 3 -45.92 -45.94 -16.83
N ILE A 4 -44.84 -45.82 -17.59
CA ILE A 4 -43.51 -45.56 -17.09
C ILE A 4 -43.38 -44.04 -16.91
N LEU A 5 -43.25 -43.59 -15.66
CA LEU A 5 -42.99 -42.18 -15.31
C LEU A 5 -41.45 -41.97 -15.38
N VAL A 6 -40.99 -41.28 -16.41
CA VAL A 6 -39.60 -40.84 -16.55
C VAL A 6 -39.39 -39.54 -15.74
N VAL A 7 -38.75 -39.63 -14.60
CA VAL A 7 -38.36 -38.46 -13.80
C VAL A 7 -37.01 -38.00 -14.32
N THR A 8 -37.01 -36.89 -15.07
CA THR A 8 -35.81 -36.23 -15.56
C THR A 8 -35.25 -35.37 -14.41
N LEU A 9 -34.15 -35.84 -13.77
CA LEU A 9 -33.43 -35.12 -12.75
C LEU A 9 -32.55 -34.07 -13.44
N ILE A 10 -32.98 -32.79 -13.44
CA ILE A 10 -32.18 -31.65 -13.92
C ILE A 10 -31.15 -31.32 -12.83
N LEU A 11 -29.88 -31.75 -12.99
CA LEU A 11 -28.77 -31.29 -12.19
C LEU A 11 -28.49 -29.82 -12.57
N LEU A 12 -28.97 -28.88 -11.75
CA LEU A 12 -28.54 -27.48 -11.79
C LEU A 12 -27.10 -27.43 -11.24
N ALA A 13 -26.11 -27.56 -12.14
CA ALA A 13 -24.71 -27.25 -11.80
C ALA A 13 -24.62 -25.75 -11.55
N GLY A 14 -24.69 -25.35 -10.30
CA GLY A 14 -24.43 -23.99 -9.86
C GLY A 14 -22.97 -23.65 -10.17
N ALA A 15 -22.72 -23.06 -11.35
CA ALA A 15 -21.44 -22.48 -11.68
C ALA A 15 -21.19 -21.30 -10.71
N THR A 16 -20.44 -21.55 -9.65
CA THR A 16 -19.89 -20.50 -8.79
C THR A 16 -18.96 -19.67 -9.65
N ARG A 17 -19.45 -18.51 -10.12
CA ARG A 17 -18.65 -17.54 -10.84
C ARG A 17 -17.61 -17.00 -9.85
N ALA A 18 -16.35 -17.41 -10.01
CA ALA A 18 -15.25 -16.72 -9.37
C ALA A 18 -15.31 -15.23 -9.77
N PRO A 19 -15.16 -14.29 -8.82
CA PRO A 19 -15.16 -12.87 -9.15
C PRO A 19 -14.07 -12.62 -10.21
N ALA A 20 -14.46 -11.99 -11.32
CA ALA A 20 -13.53 -11.66 -12.38
C ALA A 20 -12.48 -10.66 -11.83
N GLN A 21 -11.20 -11.02 -11.88
CA GLN A 21 -10.09 -10.13 -11.52
C GLN A 21 -10.10 -8.92 -12.45
N GLN A 22 -10.07 -7.72 -11.86
CA GLN A 22 -10.07 -6.49 -12.61
C GLN A 22 -8.63 -6.02 -12.86
N ASN A 23 -8.27 -5.75 -14.13
CA ASN A 23 -7.02 -5.05 -14.45
C ASN A 23 -7.11 -3.61 -13.94
N ILE A 24 -6.21 -3.25 -13.02
CA ILE A 24 -6.15 -1.94 -12.37
C ILE A 24 -4.98 -1.08 -12.85
N GLY A 25 -4.02 -1.65 -13.59
CA GLY A 25 -2.85 -0.91 -14.04
C GLY A 25 -1.77 -1.80 -14.64
N ARG A 26 -0.58 -1.24 -14.80
CA ARG A 26 0.60 -1.94 -15.34
C ARG A 26 1.88 -1.51 -14.63
N ILE A 27 2.88 -2.36 -14.65
CA ILE A 27 4.23 -2.06 -14.15
C ILE A 27 4.93 -1.10 -15.11
N LEU A 28 5.41 0.04 -14.61
CA LEU A 28 6.22 1.01 -15.35
C LEU A 28 7.71 0.74 -15.20
N SER A 29 8.14 0.40 -14.00
CA SER A 29 9.54 0.18 -13.67
C SER A 29 9.64 -0.88 -12.58
N ILE A 30 10.73 -1.66 -12.63
CA ILE A 30 11.02 -2.70 -11.65
C ILE A 30 12.52 -2.83 -11.48
N VAL A 31 12.98 -2.91 -10.25
CA VAL A 31 14.39 -3.10 -9.89
C VAL A 31 14.50 -4.06 -8.72
N GLY A 32 15.46 -4.97 -8.81
CA GLY A 32 15.81 -5.92 -7.74
C GLY A 32 14.82 -7.08 -7.59
N ASP A 33 14.66 -7.54 -6.36
CA ASP A 33 13.81 -8.67 -6.00
C ASP A 33 12.38 -8.19 -5.74
N VAL A 34 11.49 -8.54 -6.66
CA VAL A 34 10.05 -8.19 -6.57
C VAL A 34 9.24 -9.45 -6.81
N ASP A 35 8.41 -9.79 -5.85
CA ASP A 35 7.47 -10.91 -5.93
C ASP A 35 6.03 -10.39 -5.99
N ILE A 36 5.27 -10.88 -6.96
CA ILE A 36 3.86 -10.53 -7.15
C ILE A 36 3.06 -11.83 -7.15
N THR A 37 2.12 -11.92 -6.23
CA THR A 37 1.28 -13.11 -6.05
C THR A 37 -0.19 -12.77 -6.08
N SER A 38 -1.02 -13.67 -6.60
CA SER A 38 -2.48 -13.59 -6.44
C SER A 38 -2.85 -13.89 -4.98
N ILE A 39 -3.75 -13.09 -4.41
CA ILE A 39 -4.25 -13.26 -3.05
C ILE A 39 -5.27 -14.40 -2.99
N SER A 40 -6.09 -14.56 -4.04
CA SER A 40 -7.07 -15.64 -4.15
C SER A 40 -6.49 -17.00 -4.57
N GLY A 41 -5.19 -17.04 -4.85
CA GLY A 41 -4.50 -18.21 -5.41
C GLY A 41 -4.49 -18.20 -6.93
N GLY A 42 -3.55 -18.92 -7.54
CA GLY A 42 -3.42 -19.00 -8.99
C GLY A 42 -1.99 -19.22 -9.46
N ALA A 43 -1.76 -19.03 -10.76
CA ALA A 43 -0.45 -19.16 -11.37
C ALA A 43 0.53 -18.12 -10.81
N LYS A 44 1.79 -18.51 -10.70
CA LYS A 44 2.86 -17.60 -10.31
C LYS A 44 2.97 -16.46 -11.34
N PHE A 45 2.87 -15.21 -10.84
CA PHE A 45 3.04 -14.03 -11.66
C PHE A 45 4.54 -13.76 -11.89
N VAL A 46 4.93 -13.51 -13.15
CA VAL A 46 6.30 -13.10 -13.47
C VAL A 46 6.33 -11.58 -13.61
N PRO A 47 6.94 -10.86 -12.65
CA PRO A 47 6.95 -9.40 -12.69
C PRO A 47 7.91 -8.92 -13.79
N GLN A 48 7.38 -8.13 -14.73
CA GLN A 48 8.15 -7.49 -15.80
C GLN A 48 7.53 -6.15 -16.18
N VAL A 49 8.31 -5.26 -16.76
CA VAL A 49 7.81 -3.97 -17.25
C VAL A 49 6.71 -4.21 -18.28
N GLY A 50 5.62 -3.48 -18.18
CA GLY A 50 4.42 -3.63 -19.01
C GLY A 50 3.43 -4.68 -18.53
N ALA A 51 3.80 -5.57 -17.60
CA ALA A 51 2.88 -6.58 -17.09
C ALA A 51 1.68 -5.94 -16.38
N MET A 52 0.49 -6.50 -16.61
CA MET A 52 -0.76 -5.99 -16.04
C MET A 52 -0.88 -6.36 -14.56
N ILE A 53 -1.33 -5.41 -13.78
CA ILE A 53 -1.63 -5.57 -12.35
C ILE A 53 -3.15 -5.62 -12.17
N THR A 54 -3.59 -6.58 -11.35
CA THR A 54 -5.02 -6.73 -11.01
C THR A 54 -5.28 -6.39 -9.54
N ASP A 55 -6.54 -6.20 -9.21
CA ASP A 55 -7.03 -5.98 -7.85
C ASP A 55 -6.89 -7.20 -6.92
N ASP A 56 -6.41 -8.33 -7.43
CA ASP A 56 -6.11 -9.54 -6.65
C ASP A 56 -4.62 -9.68 -6.30
N HIS A 57 -3.79 -8.72 -6.70
CA HIS A 57 -2.34 -8.87 -6.49
C HIS A 57 -1.89 -8.35 -5.11
N ARG A 58 -0.96 -9.13 -4.53
CA ARG A 58 -0.05 -8.70 -3.47
C ARG A 58 1.32 -8.48 -4.10
N ILE A 59 1.93 -7.32 -3.81
CA ILE A 59 3.27 -6.97 -4.24
C ILE A 59 4.19 -6.96 -3.02
N ARG A 60 5.33 -7.65 -3.13
CA ARG A 60 6.40 -7.66 -2.14
C ARG A 60 7.70 -7.25 -2.81
N THR A 61 8.44 -6.35 -2.18
CA THR A 61 9.77 -5.93 -2.60
C THR A 61 10.82 -6.35 -1.59
N GLY A 62 11.98 -6.78 -2.04
CA GLY A 62 13.16 -7.09 -1.24
C GLY A 62 13.96 -5.84 -0.85
N GLY A 63 15.15 -6.04 -0.26
CA GLY A 63 16.10 -4.94 0.01
C GLY A 63 16.63 -4.35 -1.31
N ARG A 64 16.84 -3.03 -1.36
CA ARG A 64 17.31 -2.29 -2.55
C ARG A 64 16.48 -2.54 -3.81
N SER A 65 15.19 -2.83 -3.63
CA SER A 65 14.26 -3.16 -4.70
C SER A 65 13.12 -2.16 -4.71
N TYR A 66 12.54 -1.92 -5.89
CA TYR A 66 11.34 -1.13 -6.01
C TYR A 66 10.53 -1.53 -7.24
N VAL A 67 9.26 -1.17 -7.23
CA VAL A 67 8.37 -1.26 -8.39
C VAL A 67 7.50 -0.02 -8.47
N GLU A 68 7.36 0.51 -9.69
CA GLU A 68 6.43 1.59 -10.00
C GLU A 68 5.27 1.02 -10.81
N VAL A 69 4.05 1.28 -10.35
CA VAL A 69 2.82 0.86 -11.02
C VAL A 69 2.05 2.10 -11.47
N LEU A 70 1.70 2.14 -12.74
CA LEU A 70 0.75 3.11 -13.30
C LEU A 70 -0.64 2.50 -13.26
N LEU A 71 -1.54 3.13 -12.51
CA LEU A 71 -2.94 2.74 -12.47
C LEU A 71 -3.69 3.25 -13.71
N ASN A 72 -4.81 2.61 -14.05
CA ASN A 72 -5.62 2.94 -15.23
C ASN A 72 -6.23 4.36 -15.17
N ASP A 73 -6.31 4.96 -13.97
CA ASP A 73 -6.74 6.34 -13.78
C ASP A 73 -5.60 7.36 -13.92
N GLY A 74 -4.37 6.91 -14.20
CA GLY A 74 -3.18 7.72 -14.33
C GLY A 74 -2.49 8.03 -12.99
N SER A 75 -3.01 7.54 -11.87
CA SER A 75 -2.32 7.58 -10.57
C SER A 75 -1.12 6.64 -10.57
N LYS A 76 -0.12 6.91 -9.73
CA LYS A 76 1.09 6.11 -9.63
C LYS A 76 1.31 5.60 -8.22
N LEU A 77 1.76 4.35 -8.11
CA LEU A 77 2.22 3.75 -6.88
C LEU A 77 3.73 3.55 -6.97
N PHE A 78 4.48 4.15 -6.06
CA PHE A 78 5.93 3.93 -5.89
C PHE A 78 6.14 3.05 -4.67
N ILE A 79 6.33 1.75 -4.90
CA ILE A 79 6.52 0.75 -3.86
C ILE A 79 8.03 0.56 -3.69
N ARG A 80 8.57 0.99 -2.54
CA ARG A 80 10.01 0.99 -2.24
C ARG A 80 10.44 -0.35 -1.64
N GLU A 81 11.68 -0.42 -1.20
CA GLU A 81 12.27 -1.63 -0.62
C GLU A 81 11.55 -2.10 0.66
N VAL A 82 11.65 -3.40 0.94
CA VAL A 82 11.11 -4.09 2.13
C VAL A 82 9.61 -3.80 2.34
N THR A 83 8.87 -3.73 1.26
CA THR A 83 7.45 -3.36 1.28
C THR A 83 6.55 -4.54 0.93
N VAL A 84 5.43 -4.64 1.64
CA VAL A 84 4.34 -5.55 1.32
C VAL A 84 3.05 -4.75 1.21
N VAL A 85 2.45 -4.76 0.02
CA VAL A 85 1.17 -4.09 -0.25
C VAL A 85 0.18 -5.06 -0.87
N ASN A 86 -1.07 -5.03 -0.40
CA ASN A 86 -2.21 -5.74 -0.97
C ASN A 86 -3.05 -4.74 -1.76
N LEU A 87 -3.35 -5.08 -3.00
CA LEU A 87 -4.16 -4.27 -3.91
C LEU A 87 -5.64 -4.71 -3.92
N SER A 88 -6.00 -5.71 -3.10
CA SER A 88 -7.37 -6.18 -2.97
C SER A 88 -8.31 -5.06 -2.50
N GLY A 89 -9.31 -4.75 -3.31
CA GLY A 89 -10.22 -3.64 -3.07
C GLY A 89 -9.85 -2.34 -3.79
N LEU A 90 -8.77 -2.33 -4.56
CA LEU A 90 -8.45 -1.22 -5.46
C LEU A 90 -9.34 -1.30 -6.70
N LYS A 91 -10.44 -0.55 -6.70
CA LYS A 91 -11.39 -0.52 -7.82
C LYS A 91 -11.13 0.71 -8.70
N MET A 92 -11.13 0.51 -10.03
CA MET A 92 -10.92 1.59 -11.01
C MET A 92 -12.20 2.28 -11.46
N ILE A 93 -13.35 1.81 -11.01
CA ILE A 93 -14.68 2.39 -11.31
C ILE A 93 -15.15 3.14 -10.06
N GLU A 94 -15.92 4.20 -10.23
CA GLU A 94 -16.62 4.85 -9.12
C GLU A 94 -17.36 3.79 -8.30
N ALA A 95 -16.93 3.63 -7.07
CA ALA A 95 -17.46 2.59 -6.20
C ALA A 95 -17.80 3.17 -4.83
N ASP A 96 -19.01 2.91 -4.40
CA ASP A 96 -19.38 2.90 -2.99
C ASP A 96 -19.35 1.42 -2.54
N PRO A 97 -18.52 1.00 -1.64
CA PRO A 97 -17.59 1.75 -0.78
C PRO A 97 -16.29 2.21 -1.47
N PRO A 98 -15.52 3.15 -0.84
CA PRO A 98 -14.30 3.72 -1.40
C PRO A 98 -13.26 2.64 -1.74
N THR A 99 -12.47 2.92 -2.77
CA THR A 99 -11.29 2.13 -3.16
C THR A 99 -10.35 1.92 -1.97
N ARG A 100 -9.84 0.71 -1.80
CA ARG A 100 -9.00 0.35 -0.65
C ARG A 100 -7.65 -0.17 -1.08
N ILE A 101 -6.61 0.24 -0.35
CA ILE A 101 -5.26 -0.32 -0.44
C ILE A 101 -4.77 -0.63 0.98
N GLN A 102 -4.07 -1.75 1.15
CA GLN A 102 -3.52 -2.13 2.43
C GLN A 102 -2.00 -2.23 2.34
N VAL A 103 -1.29 -1.44 3.13
CA VAL A 103 0.16 -1.55 3.31
C VAL A 103 0.42 -2.30 4.61
N VAL A 104 1.05 -3.46 4.49
CA VAL A 104 1.36 -4.32 5.65
C VAL A 104 2.64 -3.85 6.34
N THR A 105 3.63 -3.49 5.56
CA THR A 105 4.93 -2.95 6.02
C THR A 105 5.64 -2.26 4.87
N GLY A 106 6.61 -1.41 5.16
CA GLY A 106 7.51 -0.82 4.17
C GLY A 106 7.19 0.63 3.83
N LYS A 107 7.50 1.03 2.60
CA LYS A 107 7.42 2.42 2.14
C LYS A 107 6.68 2.51 0.81
N LEU A 108 5.65 3.34 0.78
CA LEU A 108 4.81 3.57 -0.39
C LEU A 108 4.56 5.06 -0.58
N ARG A 109 4.69 5.56 -1.81
CA ARG A 109 4.17 6.86 -2.22
C ARG A 109 3.08 6.65 -3.25
N ILE A 110 2.01 7.41 -3.12
CA ILE A 110 0.89 7.42 -4.04
C ILE A 110 0.72 8.84 -4.56
N THR A 111 0.85 9.01 -5.88
CA THR A 111 0.52 10.26 -6.55
C THR A 111 -0.80 10.09 -7.27
N MET A 112 -1.88 10.65 -6.71
CA MET A 112 -3.21 10.56 -7.31
C MET A 112 -3.43 11.66 -8.32
N LYS A 113 -4.00 11.32 -9.48
CA LYS A 113 -4.33 12.31 -10.50
C LYS A 113 -5.55 13.13 -10.09
N LYS A 114 -5.44 14.47 -10.09
CA LYS A 114 -6.49 15.40 -9.66
C LYS A 114 -7.79 15.35 -10.48
N THR A 115 -7.74 14.79 -11.69
CA THR A 115 -8.87 14.72 -12.62
C THR A 115 -10.05 13.90 -12.08
N PHE A 116 -9.80 13.04 -11.08
CA PHE A 116 -10.81 12.19 -10.45
C PHE A 116 -11.15 12.64 -9.03
N ARG A 117 -11.56 13.90 -8.88
CA ARG A 117 -11.93 14.50 -7.58
C ARG A 117 -13.05 13.75 -6.83
N SER A 118 -13.77 12.84 -7.49
CA SER A 118 -14.84 12.04 -6.90
C SER A 118 -14.34 10.73 -6.24
N ARG A 119 -13.11 10.28 -6.53
CA ARG A 119 -12.61 9.02 -5.97
C ARG A 119 -11.93 9.25 -4.63
N SER A 120 -12.46 8.61 -3.61
CA SER A 120 -11.81 8.48 -2.32
C SER A 120 -11.02 7.16 -2.26
N LEU A 121 -9.79 7.24 -1.78
CA LEU A 121 -8.95 6.10 -1.47
C LEU A 121 -8.87 5.93 0.04
N LEU A 122 -9.15 4.74 0.54
CA LEU A 122 -8.93 4.36 1.93
C LEU A 122 -7.64 3.55 2.02
N LEU A 123 -6.60 4.18 2.56
CA LEU A 123 -5.36 3.48 2.89
C LEU A 123 -5.49 2.86 4.28
N ARG A 124 -5.13 1.59 4.41
CA ARG A 124 -5.05 0.89 5.69
C ARG A 124 -3.63 0.39 5.97
N THR A 125 -3.19 0.57 7.19
CA THR A 125 -1.95 0.04 7.73
C THR A 125 -2.23 -0.70 9.06
N PRO A 126 -1.26 -1.36 9.68
CA PRO A 126 -1.45 -1.99 11.00
C PRO A 126 -1.88 -1.00 12.10
N THR A 127 -1.51 0.29 11.98
CA THR A 127 -1.73 1.28 13.05
C THR A 127 -2.58 2.48 12.63
N ALA A 128 -2.79 2.69 11.32
CA ALA A 128 -3.50 3.86 10.83
C ALA A 128 -4.50 3.54 9.72
N VAL A 129 -5.50 4.40 9.60
CA VAL A 129 -6.41 4.49 8.46
C VAL A 129 -6.33 5.91 7.92
N ALA A 130 -6.17 6.06 6.60
CA ALA A 130 -6.11 7.36 5.95
C ALA A 130 -7.13 7.46 4.82
N GLY A 131 -7.96 8.51 4.89
CA GLY A 131 -8.89 8.91 3.84
C GLY A 131 -8.23 9.93 2.92
N VAL A 132 -8.10 9.57 1.62
CA VAL A 132 -7.30 10.32 0.66
C VAL A 132 -8.12 10.71 -0.55
N ARG A 133 -7.95 11.95 -1.03
CA ARG A 133 -8.65 12.45 -2.21
C ARG A 133 -7.77 13.39 -3.03
N GLY A 134 -7.28 12.91 -4.19
CA GLY A 134 -6.55 13.73 -5.15
C GLY A 134 -5.24 14.32 -4.61
N THR A 135 -4.48 13.55 -3.86
CA THR A 135 -3.26 13.97 -3.15
C THR A 135 -2.02 13.22 -3.62
N ASP A 136 -0.87 13.82 -3.37
CA ASP A 136 0.44 13.15 -3.39
C ASP A 136 0.91 12.99 -1.94
N PHE A 137 1.07 11.76 -1.51
CA PHE A 137 1.45 11.44 -0.14
C PHE A 137 2.30 10.18 -0.05
N GLY A 138 3.05 10.07 1.04
CA GLY A 138 3.88 8.92 1.33
C GLY A 138 3.59 8.33 2.70
N VAL A 139 3.79 7.02 2.82
CA VAL A 139 3.70 6.31 4.10
C VAL A 139 4.94 5.44 4.32
N VAL A 140 5.40 5.43 5.56
CA VAL A 140 6.35 4.45 6.08
C VAL A 140 5.63 3.66 7.15
N VAL A 141 5.57 2.35 6.96
CA VAL A 141 4.76 1.44 7.77
C VAL A 141 5.65 0.44 8.47
N GLY A 142 5.75 0.57 9.77
CA GLY A 142 6.30 -0.42 10.67
C GLY A 142 5.19 -1.24 11.35
N ARG A 143 5.60 -2.20 12.16
CA ARG A 143 4.64 -3.04 12.90
C ARG A 143 3.86 -2.28 13.99
N LEU A 144 4.49 -1.30 14.62
CA LEU A 144 3.95 -0.57 15.77
C LEU A 144 3.73 0.92 15.51
N GLU A 145 4.09 1.40 14.33
CA GLU A 145 3.99 2.81 13.97
C GLU A 145 3.81 2.96 12.47
N THR A 146 2.99 3.92 12.06
CA THR A 146 2.87 4.42 10.69
C THR A 146 3.20 5.91 10.70
N LYS A 147 4.08 6.34 9.77
CA LYS A 147 4.31 7.75 9.48
C LYS A 147 3.73 8.07 8.11
N LEU A 148 3.02 9.18 8.02
CA LEU A 148 2.43 9.68 6.78
C LEU A 148 2.88 11.12 6.57
N VAL A 149 3.29 11.45 5.35
CA VAL A 149 3.60 12.80 4.90
C VAL A 149 2.75 13.14 3.69
N VAL A 150 2.29 14.39 3.61
CA VAL A 150 1.57 14.92 2.45
C VAL A 150 2.50 15.84 1.66
N PHE A 151 2.74 15.50 0.39
CA PHE A 151 3.54 16.33 -0.53
C PHE A 151 2.68 17.37 -1.23
N GLU A 152 1.42 17.03 -1.54
CA GLU A 152 0.46 17.94 -2.18
C GLU A 152 -0.97 17.53 -1.78
N GLY A 153 -1.81 18.51 -1.41
CA GLY A 153 -3.21 18.31 -1.02
C GLY A 153 -3.38 18.08 0.48
N GLU A 154 -4.34 17.23 0.86
CA GLU A 154 -4.65 16.94 2.27
C GLU A 154 -5.15 15.51 2.45
N VAL A 155 -4.89 14.93 3.63
CA VAL A 155 -5.24 13.56 3.99
C VAL A 155 -5.82 13.54 5.40
N GLU A 156 -6.98 12.91 5.58
CA GLU A 156 -7.53 12.64 6.91
C GLU A 156 -6.91 11.35 7.46
N VAL A 157 -6.32 11.44 8.66
CA VAL A 157 -5.60 10.31 9.30
C VAL A 157 -6.18 10.02 10.66
N ALA A 158 -6.52 8.75 10.90
CA ALA A 158 -7.01 8.23 12.16
C ALA A 158 -6.22 6.98 12.59
N SER A 159 -6.40 6.57 13.85
CA SER A 159 -5.94 5.26 14.33
C SER A 159 -6.68 4.12 13.62
N SER A 160 -6.01 2.98 13.44
CA SER A 160 -6.68 1.73 13.00
C SER A 160 -7.57 1.12 14.09
N ASN A 161 -7.33 1.48 15.36
CA ASN A 161 -8.17 1.12 16.48
C ASN A 161 -9.41 2.02 16.53
N GLN A 162 -10.60 1.44 16.39
CA GLN A 162 -11.88 2.16 16.33
C GLN A 162 -12.27 2.82 17.66
N ASP A 163 -11.70 2.39 18.79
CA ASP A 163 -11.93 3.01 20.10
C ASP A 163 -11.19 4.36 20.24
N VAL A 164 -10.25 4.65 19.34
CA VAL A 164 -9.51 5.91 19.28
C VAL A 164 -10.18 6.84 18.29
N ILE A 165 -11.05 7.73 18.77
CA ILE A 165 -11.92 8.57 17.94
C ILE A 165 -11.18 9.77 17.29
N LYS A 166 -9.96 10.10 17.74
CA LYS A 166 -9.23 11.28 17.27
C LYS A 166 -8.68 11.09 15.88
N ALA A 167 -9.00 12.03 14.99
CA ALA A 167 -8.44 12.12 13.63
C ALA A 167 -7.83 13.51 13.41
N TYR A 168 -6.92 13.60 12.45
CA TYR A 168 -6.34 14.86 11.99
C TYR A 168 -6.38 14.98 10.48
N MET A 169 -6.66 16.22 10.01
CA MET A 169 -6.40 16.60 8.63
C MET A 169 -4.92 17.00 8.52
N VAL A 170 -4.16 16.24 7.76
CA VAL A 170 -2.74 16.47 7.47
C VAL A 170 -2.65 17.20 6.14
N LYS A 171 -2.09 18.40 6.14
CA LYS A 171 -2.00 19.28 4.98
C LYS A 171 -0.67 19.11 4.26
N GLU A 172 -0.57 19.73 3.09
CA GLU A 172 0.67 19.81 2.32
C GLU A 172 1.87 20.20 3.19
N ARG A 173 2.98 19.47 3.03
CA ARG A 173 4.24 19.60 3.78
C ARG A 173 4.14 19.28 5.26
N GLU A 174 3.08 18.63 5.69
CA GLU A 174 2.94 18.13 7.05
C GLU A 174 3.12 16.62 7.11
N GLU A 175 3.57 16.14 8.25
CA GLU A 175 3.61 14.73 8.59
C GLU A 175 2.89 14.45 9.91
N VAL A 176 2.44 13.21 10.04
CA VAL A 176 1.82 12.66 11.25
C VAL A 176 2.38 11.28 11.53
N SER A 177 2.43 10.91 12.80
CA SER A 177 2.76 9.56 13.24
C SER A 177 1.57 8.95 13.99
N VAL A 178 1.30 7.69 13.73
CA VAL A 178 0.26 6.91 14.42
C VAL A 178 0.90 5.64 14.99
N LYS A 179 1.02 5.59 16.31
CA LYS A 179 1.46 4.38 17.01
C LYS A 179 0.28 3.45 17.26
N LYS A 180 0.61 2.18 17.46
CA LYS A 180 -0.39 1.15 17.71
C LYS A 180 -1.24 1.52 18.93
N ASP A 181 -2.57 1.48 18.75
CA ASP A 181 -3.59 1.77 19.77
C ASP A 181 -3.52 3.19 20.39
N GLU A 182 -2.77 4.10 19.75
CA GLU A 182 -2.68 5.50 20.14
C GLU A 182 -3.37 6.42 19.11
N PRO A 183 -3.80 7.63 19.52
CA PRO A 183 -4.26 8.63 18.57
C PRO A 183 -3.10 9.12 17.70
N PRO A 184 -3.38 9.62 16.48
CA PRO A 184 -2.37 10.30 15.69
C PRO A 184 -1.74 11.46 16.46
N THR A 185 -0.44 11.70 16.24
CA THR A 185 0.21 12.93 16.73
C THR A 185 -0.41 14.17 16.06
N ALA A 186 -0.26 15.34 16.66
CA ALA A 186 -0.57 16.56 15.93
C ALA A 186 0.32 16.65 14.67
N PRO A 187 -0.25 17.10 13.52
CA PRO A 187 0.52 17.34 12.32
C PRO A 187 1.66 18.33 12.56
N ARG A 188 2.81 18.08 11.97
CA ARG A 188 3.97 18.97 12.03
C ARG A 188 4.52 19.24 10.65
N VAL A 189 4.96 20.48 10.42
CA VAL A 189 5.60 20.87 9.16
C VAL A 189 6.94 20.13 9.00
N VAL A 190 7.17 19.58 7.83
CA VAL A 190 8.40 18.88 7.46
C VAL A 190 9.30 19.82 6.67
N PRO A 191 10.58 20.00 7.07
CA PRO A 191 11.56 20.78 6.32
C PRO A 191 11.72 20.26 4.88
N ASN A 192 12.01 21.16 3.93
CA ASN A 192 12.16 20.80 2.51
C ASN A 192 13.25 19.75 2.27
N GLU A 193 14.34 19.81 3.03
CA GLU A 193 15.45 18.89 2.95
C GLU A 193 15.00 17.46 3.25
N ILE A 194 14.12 17.31 4.24
CA ILE A 194 13.52 16.00 4.60
C ILE A 194 12.47 15.59 3.57
N LEU A 195 11.63 16.51 3.09
CA LEU A 195 10.62 16.21 2.07
C LEU A 195 11.25 15.64 0.79
N ASN A 196 12.36 16.22 0.33
CA ASN A 196 13.07 15.80 -0.88
C ASN A 196 13.72 14.42 -0.74
N SER A 197 14.07 14.02 0.48
CA SER A 197 14.71 12.74 0.80
C SER A 197 13.84 11.85 1.70
N TRP A 198 12.55 12.10 1.79
CA TRP A 198 11.69 11.49 2.81
C TRP A 198 11.75 9.95 2.81
N PHE A 199 11.76 9.33 1.63
CA PHE A 199 11.88 7.88 1.52
C PHE A 199 13.28 7.35 1.87
N ASP A 200 14.31 8.15 1.74
CA ASP A 200 15.68 7.80 2.12
C ASP A 200 15.94 8.10 3.59
N TYR A 201 15.16 9.03 4.18
CA TYR A 201 15.27 9.43 5.59
C TYR A 201 14.70 8.37 6.53
N TYR A 202 13.67 7.65 6.12
CA TYR A 202 13.07 6.58 6.91
C TYR A 202 13.45 5.22 6.33
N GLU A 203 13.85 4.30 7.18
CA GLU A 203 14.12 2.90 6.86
C GLU A 203 13.19 1.98 7.65
N VAL A 204 12.85 0.83 7.11
CA VAL A 204 12.12 -0.22 7.81
C VAL A 204 13.06 -1.40 7.98
N ASP A 205 13.39 -1.76 9.23
CA ASP A 205 14.28 -2.88 9.53
C ASP A 205 13.59 -4.24 9.34
N GLN A 206 14.36 -5.32 9.44
CA GLN A 206 13.85 -6.70 9.32
C GLN A 206 12.78 -7.06 10.36
N ARG A 207 12.70 -6.32 11.47
CA ARG A 207 11.66 -6.46 12.50
C ARG A 207 10.46 -5.55 12.27
N SER A 208 10.37 -4.94 11.08
CA SER A 208 9.34 -3.96 10.70
C SER A 208 9.26 -2.76 11.67
N ARG A 209 10.42 -2.26 12.13
CA ARG A 209 10.51 -1.01 12.90
C ARG A 209 10.95 0.12 11.96
N ILE A 210 10.38 1.29 12.14
CA ILE A 210 10.78 2.50 11.42
C ILE A 210 12.04 3.05 12.09
N ILE A 211 13.10 3.23 11.30
CA ILE A 211 14.37 3.80 11.73
C ILE A 211 14.57 5.11 10.97
N ILE A 212 15.12 6.12 11.65
CA ILE A 212 15.53 7.37 11.03
C ILE A 212 16.98 7.20 10.58
N ARG A 213 17.23 7.35 9.28
CA ARG A 213 18.58 7.36 8.73
C ARG A 213 19.11 8.81 8.77
N ASN A 214 20.00 9.09 9.69
CA ASN A 214 20.71 10.36 9.70
C ASN A 214 21.81 10.33 8.63
N LYS A 215 21.84 11.30 7.72
CA LYS A 215 22.79 11.42 6.62
C LYS A 215 24.27 11.57 7.08
N GLY A 216 24.53 11.64 8.40
CA GLY A 216 25.85 11.70 9.03
C GLY A 216 26.38 10.37 9.58
N ASP A 217 25.55 9.31 9.58
CA ASP A 217 25.85 8.05 10.27
C ASP A 217 26.34 6.93 9.33
N GLU A 218 26.72 7.24 8.09
CA GLU A 218 27.32 6.24 7.18
C GLU A 218 28.58 5.58 7.76
N GLY A 219 29.26 6.23 8.72
CA GLY A 219 30.41 5.66 9.46
C GLY A 219 30.04 4.76 10.64
N LEU A 220 28.83 4.89 11.20
CA LEU A 220 28.43 4.12 12.40
C LEU A 220 27.86 2.73 12.04
N LEU A 221 27.22 2.60 10.88
CA LEU A 221 26.67 1.31 10.42
C LEU A 221 27.77 0.30 10.06
N ASP A 222 28.88 0.75 9.51
CA ASP A 222 30.06 -0.10 9.28
C ASP A 222 30.68 -0.63 10.60
N GLY A 223 30.59 0.15 11.67
CA GLY A 223 31.06 -0.25 13.01
C GLY A 223 30.19 -1.31 13.69
N ILE A 224 28.88 -1.30 13.43
CA ILE A 224 27.93 -2.25 14.03
C ILE A 224 27.93 -3.59 13.29
N LEU A 225 28.11 -3.57 11.98
CA LEU A 225 28.16 -4.78 11.15
C LEU A 225 29.48 -5.56 11.36
N ARG A 226 30.61 -4.85 11.62
CA ARG A 226 31.91 -5.48 11.93
C ARG A 226 32.02 -6.08 13.34
N LYS A 227 31.12 -5.75 14.26
CA LYS A 227 31.10 -6.32 15.64
C LYS A 227 30.32 -7.62 15.78
N LYS A 228 29.77 -8.19 14.71
CA LYS A 228 29.02 -9.46 14.73
C LYS A 228 29.80 -10.68 14.21
N ASP A 229 31.06 -10.53 13.87
CA ASP A 229 31.94 -11.63 13.42
C ASP A 229 33.00 -11.96 14.46
N PHE A 230 32.59 -12.12 15.73
CA PHE A 230 33.40 -12.79 16.76
C PHE A 230 32.51 -13.61 17.68
#